data_6f73a2b521da352cd9a0eee6fd894980
#
_entry.id   6f73a2b521da352cd9a0eee6fd894980
#
_cell.length_a   1.000
_cell.length_b   1.000
_cell.length_c   1.000
_cell.angle_alpha   90.00
_cell.angle_beta   90.00
_cell.angle_gamma   90.00
#
_symmetry.space_group_name_H-M   'P 1'
#
loop_
_entity.id
_entity.type
_entity.pdbx_description
1 polymer ?
#
loop_
_entity_poly.entity_id
_entity_poly.type
_entity_poly.pdbx_seq_one_letter_code
_entity_poly.pdbx_strand_id
1 'polypeptide(L)'
;DHAFIGANGVDLELGEAYSSEFEIGALKKAVMKRSKNSYLLVDDSKFSLAGICTFGYFTEFTHIYVNDFPKNEKKSKNIVICK
;
A
#
# COMPACT_ATOMS: atom_id res chain seq x y z
N ASP A 1 -17.12 5.52 5.01
CA ASP A 1 -15.88 5.74 5.74
C ASP A 1 -14.67 5.52 4.86
N HIS A 2 -13.65 6.33 5.06
CA HIS A 2 -12.42 6.28 4.29
C HIS A 2 -11.25 6.07 5.24
N ALA A 3 -10.32 5.19 4.87
CA ALA A 3 -9.10 4.97 5.63
C ALA A 3 -7.91 5.32 4.74
N PHE A 4 -7.01 6.14 5.25
CA PHE A 4 -5.75 6.48 4.58
C PHE A 4 -4.62 5.80 5.35
N ILE A 5 -3.91 4.91 4.69
CA ILE A 5 -2.94 4.02 5.34
C ILE A 5 -1.59 4.14 4.65
N GLY A 6 -0.54 4.32 5.45
CA GLY A 6 0.83 4.31 4.95
C GLY A 6 1.44 2.92 5.02
N ALA A 7 2.44 2.65 4.18
CA ALA A 7 3.19 1.41 4.20
C ALA A 7 4.66 1.69 4.49
N ASN A 8 5.32 0.75 5.17
CA ASN A 8 6.77 0.82 5.41
C ASN A 8 7.57 0.30 4.22
N GLY A 9 6.93 -0.48 3.37
CA GLY A 9 7.51 -0.96 2.15
C GLY A 9 6.44 -1.58 1.28
N VAL A 10 6.72 -1.72 0.00
CA VAL A 10 5.81 -2.38 -0.93
C VAL A 10 6.62 -3.19 -1.93
N ASP A 11 6.02 -4.25 -2.45
CA ASP A 11 6.56 -5.02 -3.56
C ASP A 11 5.65 -4.78 -4.76
N LEU A 12 6.17 -4.09 -5.77
CA LEU A 12 5.39 -3.73 -6.95
C LEU A 12 5.04 -4.93 -7.80
N GLU A 13 5.92 -5.93 -7.83
CA GLU A 13 5.71 -7.13 -8.64
C GLU A 13 4.63 -8.01 -8.01
N LEU A 14 4.70 -8.23 -6.71
CA LEU A 14 3.74 -9.06 -5.98
C LEU A 14 2.46 -8.31 -5.62
N GLY A 15 2.51 -6.98 -5.63
CA GLY A 15 1.36 -6.16 -5.23
C GLY A 15 1.06 -6.25 -3.75
N GLU A 16 2.08 -6.25 -2.91
CA GLU A 16 1.95 -6.39 -1.46
C GLU A 16 2.43 -5.14 -0.74
N ALA A 17 1.73 -4.78 0.33
CA ALA A 17 2.11 -3.68 1.21
C ALA A 17 2.54 -4.22 2.57
N TYR A 18 3.65 -3.72 3.09
CA TYR A 18 4.29 -4.24 4.29
C TYR A 18 4.28 -3.26 5.44
N SER A 19 4.16 -3.81 6.65
CA SER A 19 4.35 -3.09 7.90
C SER A 19 5.64 -3.55 8.56
N SER A 20 6.30 -2.66 9.31
CA SER A 20 7.53 -3.00 10.02
C SER A 20 7.29 -3.83 11.28
N GLU A 21 6.06 -3.88 11.77
CA GLU A 21 5.70 -4.60 12.99
C GLU A 21 4.38 -5.34 12.82
N PHE A 22 4.27 -6.53 13.42
CA PHE A 22 3.06 -7.34 13.35
C PHE A 22 1.85 -6.65 13.96
N GLU A 23 2.03 -5.99 15.09
CA GLU A 23 0.93 -5.32 15.78
C GLU A 23 0.37 -4.16 14.97
N ILE A 24 1.24 -3.39 14.35
CA ILE A 24 0.86 -2.28 13.49
C ILE A 24 0.17 -2.81 12.23
N GLY A 25 0.69 -3.90 11.66
CA GLY A 25 0.09 -4.55 10.51
C GLY A 25 -1.33 -5.04 10.81
N ALA A 26 -1.51 -5.65 11.97
CA ALA A 26 -2.82 -6.13 12.39
C ALA A 26 -3.81 -4.97 12.58
N LEU A 27 -3.34 -3.86 13.14
CA LEU A 27 -4.16 -2.66 13.29
C LEU A 27 -4.59 -2.10 11.93
N LYS A 28 -3.67 -2.04 10.97
CA LYS A 28 -3.98 -1.57 9.62
C LYS A 28 -5.02 -2.45 8.94
N LYS A 29 -4.90 -3.77 9.07
CA LYS A 29 -5.89 -4.71 8.54
C LYS A 29 -7.27 -4.48 9.17
N ALA A 30 -7.32 -4.26 10.47
CA ALA A 30 -8.59 -4.03 11.17
C ALA A 30 -9.26 -2.75 10.68
N VAL A 31 -8.48 -1.68 10.48
CA VAL A 31 -8.99 -0.42 9.96
C VAL A 31 -9.53 -0.60 8.55
N MET A 32 -8.81 -1.33 7.71
CA MET A 32 -9.25 -1.61 6.33
C MET A 32 -10.58 -2.36 6.30
N LYS A 33 -10.74 -3.35 7.17
CA LYS A 33 -11.98 -4.13 7.24
C LYS A 33 -13.19 -3.30 7.65
N ARG A 34 -12.98 -2.30 8.48
CA ARG A 34 -14.06 -1.44 8.99
C ARG A 34 -14.39 -0.30 8.04
N SER A 35 -13.53 -0.02 7.10
CA SER A 35 -13.68 1.12 6.21
C SER A 35 -14.29 0.68 4.88
N LYS A 36 -15.18 1.52 4.36
CA LYS A 36 -15.81 1.26 3.08
C LYS A 36 -14.80 1.38 1.95
N ASN A 37 -13.88 2.34 2.06
CA ASN A 37 -12.82 2.56 1.08
C ASN A 37 -11.50 2.70 1.82
N SER A 38 -10.47 2.05 1.30
CA SER A 38 -9.11 2.15 1.83
C SER A 38 -8.19 2.71 0.77
N TYR A 39 -7.33 3.63 1.17
CA TYR A 39 -6.38 4.29 0.29
C TYR A 39 -4.98 4.10 0.85
N LEU A 40 -4.05 3.66 0.00
CA LEU A 40 -2.66 3.47 0.38
C LEU A 40 -1.84 4.67 -0.07
N LEU A 41 -1.00 5.17 0.82
CA LEU A 41 -0.12 6.29 0.53
C LEU A 41 1.31 5.77 0.57
N VAL A 42 2.01 5.85 -0.55
CA VAL A 42 3.35 5.29 -0.68
C VAL A 42 4.28 6.29 -1.33
N ASP A 43 5.40 6.56 -0.66
CA ASP A 43 6.50 7.32 -1.23
C ASP A 43 7.36 6.36 -2.07
N ASP A 44 7.96 6.85 -3.16
CA ASP A 44 8.77 6.00 -4.05
C ASP A 44 10.00 5.39 -3.34
N SER A 45 10.45 6.00 -2.24
CA SER A 45 11.52 5.44 -1.43
C SER A 45 11.14 4.09 -0.79
N LYS A 46 9.84 3.76 -0.76
CA LYS A 46 9.34 2.51 -0.17
C LYS A 46 9.18 1.39 -1.19
N PHE A 47 9.40 1.67 -2.47
CA PHE A 47 9.30 0.65 -3.50
C PHE A 47 10.43 -0.37 -3.34
N SER A 48 10.09 -1.65 -3.50
CA SER A 48 11.01 -2.78 -3.36
C SER A 48 11.59 -2.97 -1.96
N LEU A 49 11.03 -2.30 -0.96
CA LEU A 49 11.40 -2.55 0.43
C LEU A 49 10.46 -3.61 1.00
N ALA A 50 11.04 -4.68 1.52
CA ALA A 50 10.26 -5.71 2.21
C ALA A 50 10.09 -5.32 3.67
N GLY A 51 8.94 -5.66 4.22
CA GLY A 51 8.67 -5.47 5.64
C GLY A 51 8.54 -6.81 6.36
N ILE A 52 8.30 -6.75 7.65
CA ILE A 52 8.13 -7.95 8.47
C ILE A 52 6.79 -8.62 8.19
N CYS A 53 5.77 -7.83 7.92
CA CYS A 53 4.40 -8.32 7.83
C CYS A 53 3.68 -7.71 6.64
N THR A 54 3.11 -8.56 5.79
CA THR A 54 2.21 -8.12 4.73
C THR A 54 0.86 -7.81 5.37
N PHE A 55 0.41 -6.55 5.27
CA PHE A 55 -0.87 -6.18 5.86
C PHE A 55 -1.96 -6.00 4.81
N GLY A 56 -1.62 -5.95 3.55
CA GLY A 56 -2.61 -5.81 2.50
C GLY A 56 -2.03 -6.02 1.11
N TYR A 57 -2.92 -6.25 0.18
CA TYR A 57 -2.58 -6.41 -1.24
C TYR A 57 -3.13 -5.23 -2.02
N PHE A 58 -2.49 -4.89 -3.12
CA PHE A 58 -2.90 -3.73 -3.93
C PHE A 58 -4.37 -3.80 -4.36
N THR A 59 -4.88 -5.02 -4.58
CA THR A 59 -6.28 -5.21 -4.99
C THR A 59 -7.29 -4.84 -3.91
N GLU A 60 -6.84 -4.74 -2.65
CA GLU A 60 -7.72 -4.41 -1.53
C GLU A 60 -7.92 -2.90 -1.35
N PHE A 61 -7.16 -2.09 -2.07
CA PHE A 61 -7.23 -0.64 -1.95
C PHE A 61 -8.05 -0.04 -3.09
N THR A 62 -8.84 0.96 -2.77
CA THR A 62 -9.60 1.72 -3.77
C THR A 62 -8.63 2.46 -4.68
N HIS A 63 -7.66 3.15 -4.08
CA HIS A 63 -6.59 3.82 -4.80
C HIS A 63 -5.29 3.69 -4.02
N ILE A 64 -4.19 3.69 -4.75
CA ILE A 64 -2.84 3.71 -4.20
C ILE A 64 -2.17 4.97 -4.72
N TYR A 65 -1.93 5.93 -3.82
CA TYR A 65 -1.32 7.20 -4.20
C TYR A 65 0.19 7.12 -4.04
N VAL A 66 0.90 7.40 -5.12
CA VAL A 66 2.36 7.37 -5.15
C VAL A 66 2.87 8.71 -5.70
N ASN A 67 4.07 9.12 -5.28
CA ASN A 67 4.67 10.35 -5.80
C ASN A 67 5.35 10.13 -7.15
N ASP A 68 5.78 8.91 -7.45
CA ASP A 68 6.40 8.53 -8.71
C ASP A 68 6.21 7.04 -8.92
N PHE A 69 6.43 6.55 -10.14
CA PHE A 69 6.28 5.15 -10.44
C PHE A 69 7.31 4.73 -11.50
N PRO A 70 8.01 3.59 -11.32
CA PRO A 70 9.01 3.14 -12.29
C PRO A 70 8.38 2.85 -13.66
N LYS A 71 9.01 3.33 -14.72
CA LYS A 71 8.50 3.18 -16.09
C LYS A 71 8.52 1.73 -16.56
N ASN A 72 9.44 0.93 -16.04
CA ASN A 72 9.60 -0.47 -16.43
C ASN A 72 8.71 -1.43 -15.64
N GLU A 73 7.93 -0.93 -14.69
CA GLU A 73 7.02 -1.74 -13.90
C GLU A 73 5.60 -1.61 -14.42
N LYS A 74 4.85 -2.70 -14.34
CA LYS A 74 3.46 -2.70 -14.74
C LYS A 74 2.60 -2.07 -13.65
N LYS A 75 1.89 -1.00 -14.01
CA LYS A 75 1.05 -0.27 -13.06
C LYS A 75 -0.33 -0.90 -12.99
N SER A 76 -0.81 -1.21 -11.78
CA SER A 76 -2.18 -1.65 -11.58
C SER A 76 -3.15 -0.47 -11.78
N LYS A 77 -4.42 -0.79 -12.06
CA LYS A 77 -5.42 0.23 -12.43
C LYS A 77 -5.69 1.26 -11.34
N ASN A 78 -5.50 0.86 -10.09
CA ASN A 78 -5.83 1.72 -8.94
C ASN A 78 -4.66 2.59 -8.47
N ILE A 79 -3.53 2.55 -9.15
CA ILE A 79 -2.38 3.39 -8.80
C ILE A 79 -2.57 4.78 -9.40
N VAL A 80 -2.44 5.79 -8.55
CA VAL A 80 -2.57 7.21 -8.92
C VAL A 80 -1.25 7.90 -8.60
N ILE A 81 -0.63 8.49 -9.61
CA ILE A 81 0.63 9.22 -9.45
C ILE A 81 0.30 10.66 -9.09
N CYS A 82 0.76 11.09 -7.92
CA CYS A 82 0.55 12.45 -7.40
C CYS A 82 1.87 13.22 -7.45
N LYS A 83 1.96 14.16 -8.37
CA LYS A 83 3.17 14.99 -8.49
C LYS A 83 2.88 16.44 -8.12
#